data_8215b61a2931e3ca40e021ac7ca012c7
#
_entry.id   8215b61a2931e3ca40e021ac7ca012c7
#
_cell.length_a   1.000
_cell.length_b   1.000
_cell.length_c   1.000
_cell.angle_alpha   90.00
_cell.angle_beta   90.00
_cell.angle_gamma   90.00
#
_symmetry.space_group_name_H-M   'P 1'
#
loop_
_entity.id
_entity.type
_entity.pdbx_description
1 polymer ?
#
loop_
_entity_poly.entity_id
_entity_poly.type
_entity_poly.pdbx_seq_one_letter_code
_entity_poly.pdbx_strand_id
1 'polypeptide(L)' 'MSISKDNTRTLITLSKELKAELEQMAKDQNRSLNNLIVTILKEYIAKNRG' A
#
# COMPACT_ATOMS: atom_id res chain seq x y z
N MET A 1 15.84 2.37 -7.25
CA MET A 1 15.77 2.40 -6.26
C MET A 1 16.30 1.50 -5.53
N SER A 2 17.04 1.54 -5.10
CA SER A 2 17.64 0.67 -4.45
C SER A 2 17.03 0.25 -3.38
N ILE A 3 15.99 0.43 -3.38
CA ILE A 3 15.41 0.08 -2.39
C ILE A 3 15.43 -1.22 -1.90
N SER A 4 15.76 -2.14 -2.67
CA SER A 4 15.71 -3.47 -2.22
C SER A 4 16.52 -3.71 -0.99
N LYS A 5 17.61 -3.03 -0.79
CA LYS A 5 18.38 -3.31 0.32
C LYS A 5 17.73 -2.84 1.56
N ASP A 6 16.87 -1.88 1.49
CA ASP A 6 16.23 -1.38 2.66
C ASP A 6 14.83 -1.92 2.80
N ASN A 7 14.36 -2.74 1.93
CA ASN A 7 13.03 -3.26 2.03
C ASN A 7 12.95 -4.35 3.07
N THR A 8 11.95 -4.33 3.90
CA THR A 8 11.71 -5.42 4.82
C THR A 8 10.33 -5.90 4.57
N ARG A 9 10.07 -7.16 4.87
CA ARG A 9 8.78 -7.72 4.66
C ARG A 9 7.95 -7.50 5.87
N THR A 10 6.72 -7.10 5.70
CA THR A 10 5.79 -6.90 6.78
C THR A 10 4.49 -7.58 6.42
N LEU A 11 3.97 -8.38 7.33
CA LEU A 11 2.73 -9.08 7.07
C LEU A 11 1.63 -8.27 7.67
N ILE A 12 0.64 -7.88 6.87
CA ILE A 12 -0.48 -7.11 7.34
C ILE A 12 -1.74 -7.93 7.22
N THR A 13 -2.51 -7.99 8.27
CA THR A 13 -3.77 -8.73 8.25
C THR A 13 -4.89 -7.77 7.95
N LEU A 14 -5.68 -8.09 6.93
CA LEU A 14 -6.79 -7.25 6.52
C LEU A 14 -8.06 -8.06 6.54
N SER A 15 -9.18 -7.41 6.81
CA SER A 15 -10.45 -8.09 6.73
C SER A 15 -10.74 -8.32 5.26
N LYS A 16 -11.61 -9.27 4.95
CA LYS A 16 -11.95 -9.57 3.59
C LYS A 16 -12.58 -8.37 2.90
N GLU A 17 -13.37 -7.63 3.63
CA GLU A 17 -14.04 -6.46 3.06
C GLU A 17 -13.05 -5.38 2.72
N LEU A 18 -12.12 -5.11 3.61
CA LEU A 18 -11.13 -4.08 3.36
C LEU A 18 -10.23 -4.47 2.20
N LYS A 19 -9.84 -5.73 2.15
CA LYS A 19 -9.00 -6.21 1.08
C LYS A 19 -9.70 -6.07 -0.26
N ALA A 20 -10.99 -6.39 -0.31
CA ALA A 20 -11.75 -6.29 -1.55
C ALA A 20 -11.83 -4.85 -2.03
N GLU A 21 -12.01 -3.91 -1.12
CA GLU A 21 -12.07 -2.51 -1.50
C GLU A 21 -10.74 -2.03 -2.02
N LEU A 22 -9.66 -2.44 -1.39
CA LEU A 22 -8.34 -2.05 -1.83
C LEU A 22 -8.02 -2.65 -3.21
N GLU A 23 -8.46 -3.87 -3.43
CA GLU A 23 -8.22 -4.52 -4.72
C GLU A 23 -8.97 -3.78 -5.82
N GLN A 24 -10.18 -3.33 -5.53
CA GLN A 24 -10.97 -2.60 -6.50
C GLN A 24 -10.31 -1.26 -6.81
N MET A 25 -9.80 -0.58 -5.81
CA MET A 25 -9.14 0.69 -6.02
C MET A 25 -7.86 0.50 -6.82
N ALA A 26 -7.12 -0.57 -6.54
CA ALA A 26 -5.89 -0.83 -7.26
C ALA A 26 -6.19 -1.07 -8.73
N LYS A 27 -7.26 -1.81 -8.99
CA LYS A 27 -7.64 -2.12 -10.34
C LYS A 27 -8.03 -0.83 -11.06
N ASP A 28 -8.78 0.02 -10.41
CA ASP A 28 -9.22 1.27 -11.01
C ASP A 28 -8.04 2.18 -11.33
N GLN A 29 -6.97 2.07 -10.57
CA GLN A 29 -5.80 2.90 -10.77
C GLN A 29 -4.71 2.19 -11.56
N ASN A 30 -5.01 1.00 -12.05
CA ASN A 30 -4.04 0.23 -12.81
C ASN A 30 -2.78 -0.03 -12.03
N ARG A 31 -2.92 -0.37 -10.75
CA ARG A 31 -1.80 -0.69 -9.90
C ARG A 31 -1.97 -2.03 -9.27
N SER A 32 -0.89 -2.62 -8.74
CA SER A 32 -1.01 -3.85 -7.99
C SER A 32 -1.49 -3.47 -6.60
N LEU A 33 -2.06 -4.42 -5.90
CA LEU A 33 -2.53 -4.19 -4.54
C LEU A 33 -1.38 -3.74 -3.64
N ASN A 34 -0.24 -4.40 -3.77
CA ASN A 34 0.90 -4.05 -2.94
C ASN A 34 1.36 -2.62 -3.21
N ASN A 35 1.39 -2.22 -4.46
CA ASN A 35 1.80 -0.89 -4.83
C ASN A 35 0.82 0.14 -4.27
N LEU A 36 -0.46 -0.14 -4.32
CA LEU A 36 -1.46 0.77 -3.79
C LEU A 36 -1.29 0.95 -2.28
N ILE A 37 -1.08 -0.14 -1.57
CA ILE A 37 -0.92 -0.08 -0.11
C ILE A 37 0.29 0.76 0.25
N VAL A 38 1.41 0.54 -0.43
CA VAL A 38 2.62 1.30 -0.15
C VAL A 38 2.40 2.79 -0.41
N THR A 39 1.70 3.10 -1.49
CA THR A 39 1.42 4.49 -1.82
C THR A 39 0.57 5.16 -0.74
N ILE A 40 -0.46 4.47 -0.27
CA ILE A 40 -1.33 4.99 0.76
C ILE A 40 -0.54 5.27 2.04
N LEU A 41 0.32 4.34 2.41
CA LEU A 41 1.09 4.50 3.63
C LEU A 41 2.06 5.68 3.52
N LYS A 42 2.67 5.85 2.37
CA LYS A 42 3.58 6.97 2.17
C LYS A 42 2.84 8.29 2.25
N GLU A 43 1.66 8.34 1.66
CA GLU A 43 0.87 9.55 1.67
C GLU A 43 0.41 9.90 3.08
N TYR A 44 0.03 8.88 3.83
CA TYR A 44 -0.42 9.09 5.18
C TYR A 44 0.71 9.65 6.05
N ILE A 45 1.90 9.09 5.91
CA ILE A 45 3.05 9.55 6.66
C ILE A 45 3.39 10.99 6.29
N ALA A 46 3.39 11.31 5.01
CA ALA A 46 3.71 12.64 4.56
C ALA A 46 2.73 13.66 5.12
N LYS A 47 1.45 13.28 5.14
CA LYS A 47 0.44 14.17 5.62
C LYS A 47 0.59 14.43 7.11
N ASN A 48 0.99 13.42 7.87
CA ASN A 48 1.11 13.57 9.30
C ASN A 48 2.44 14.12 9.78
N ARG A 49 3.40 14.23 8.90
CA ARG A 49 4.67 14.75 9.31
C ARG A 49 4.67 16.24 9.30
N GLY A 50 3.80 16.77 8.65
CA GLY A 50 3.73 18.10 8.56
C GLY A 50 3.66 19.11 8.57
#